data_43ffd8ab54b7411e6acde75cccffd114
#
_entry.id   43ffd8ab54b7411e6acde75cccffd114
#
_cell.length_a   1.000
_cell.length_b   1.000
_cell.length_c   1.000
_cell.angle_alpha   90.00
_cell.angle_beta   90.00
_cell.angle_gamma   90.00
#
_symmetry.space_group_name_H-M   'P 1'
#
loop_
_entity.id
_entity.type
_entity.pdbx_description
1 polymer ?
#
loop_
_entity_poly.entity_id
_entity_poly.type
_entity_poly.pdbx_seq_one_letter_code
_entity_poly.pdbx_strand_id
1 'polypeptide(L)'
;IQRVLRLESGEVMLVLRREDMMPIACTGDPEKLLGVSYAALRDNIANLNAAFSDKSRCRAVWKKYMAWDGREMFDEDVQSGGGRWMRFIVSRTPDGEYDLLCFRDIAALHDRIEECEKRLAGAEEESRAKTTFLSRMSHEIRTPMNGIIGMISLAKSRLRPGDEAMQYLNKADEVSAHLLALINDILDMSRIEAGKVELEHKVFSLRGLGDRLYDMFAKQLQARGIRYEVNLEDMTVDSVVGDELRISQIIINFLSNAVKFTSEGEIIVTFRQMMLQDNVADFMFRVHDTGIGMDHAFLNRIFRPFEQESIETGRKFGGTGLGMTITDQLVRLMGGEIVVDSAPGKGSDFTVFLHLPVAEQAAETAEAPGETAKQRYDDAFKGCRILMAEDNEINAEIAIEILGEMGAQVEGVENGRLAVEAFENHPE
;
A
#
# COMPACT_ATOMS: atom_id res chain seq x y z
N ILE A 1 -43.01 -25.01 -31.42
CA ILE A 1 -42.44 -23.97 -30.56
C ILE A 1 -42.51 -24.39 -29.08
N GLN A 2 -43.63 -24.97 -28.59
CA GLN A 2 -43.79 -25.35 -27.15
C GLN A 2 -42.82 -26.44 -26.61
N ARG A 3 -42.06 -27.13 -27.42
CA ARG A 3 -41.17 -28.21 -26.98
C ARG A 3 -39.71 -27.86 -26.78
N VAL A 4 -39.29 -26.65 -27.12
CA VAL A 4 -37.87 -26.25 -27.17
C VAL A 4 -37.43 -25.36 -25.98
N LEU A 5 -38.39 -24.70 -25.31
CA LEU A 5 -38.08 -23.74 -24.26
C LEU A 5 -38.38 -24.34 -22.87
N ARG A 6 -37.38 -24.92 -22.22
CA ARG A 6 -37.40 -25.16 -20.78
C ARG A 6 -37.08 -23.82 -20.11
N LEU A 7 -38.13 -23.12 -19.65
CA LEU A 7 -37.97 -21.93 -18.80
C LEU A 7 -37.60 -22.34 -17.37
N GLU A 8 -36.71 -21.61 -16.77
CA GLU A 8 -36.50 -21.71 -15.34
C GLU A 8 -37.72 -21.14 -14.59
N SER A 9 -37.93 -21.57 -13.34
CA SER A 9 -39.01 -21.02 -12.52
C SER A 9 -38.78 -19.52 -12.29
N GLY A 10 -39.72 -18.68 -12.69
CA GLY A 10 -39.61 -17.22 -12.54
C GLY A 10 -39.34 -16.47 -13.86
N GLU A 11 -39.51 -17.14 -15.00
CA GLU A 11 -39.42 -16.52 -16.32
C GLU A 11 -40.76 -16.51 -17.03
N VAL A 12 -40.99 -15.41 -17.76
CA VAL A 12 -42.11 -15.29 -18.73
C VAL A 12 -41.56 -14.86 -20.06
N MET A 13 -41.93 -15.59 -21.10
CA MET A 13 -41.52 -15.25 -22.46
C MET A 13 -42.79 -15.00 -23.30
N LEU A 14 -42.80 -13.88 -24.02
CA LEU A 14 -43.80 -13.51 -24.99
C LEU A 14 -43.17 -13.51 -26.37
N VAL A 15 -43.89 -14.04 -27.36
CA VAL A 15 -43.51 -13.91 -28.77
C VAL A 15 -44.43 -12.87 -29.39
N LEU A 16 -43.88 -11.77 -29.87
CA LEU A 16 -44.60 -10.68 -30.54
C LEU A 16 -44.39 -10.76 -32.04
N ARG A 17 -45.46 -10.66 -32.80
CA ARG A 17 -45.40 -10.39 -34.23
C ARG A 17 -45.14 -8.90 -34.43
N ARG A 18 -44.12 -8.55 -35.20
CA ARG A 18 -43.67 -7.15 -35.32
C ARG A 18 -44.59 -6.27 -36.15
N GLU A 19 -45.27 -6.86 -37.12
CA GLU A 19 -46.18 -6.13 -38.03
C GLU A 19 -47.26 -5.37 -37.26
N ASP A 20 -47.85 -5.97 -36.24
CA ASP A 20 -48.98 -5.44 -35.49
C ASP A 20 -48.76 -5.45 -33.96
N MET A 21 -47.58 -5.84 -33.53
CA MET A 21 -47.23 -5.97 -32.11
C MET A 21 -48.12 -6.93 -31.32
N MET A 22 -48.71 -7.91 -31.98
CA MET A 22 -49.61 -8.90 -31.38
C MET A 22 -48.83 -10.00 -30.68
N PRO A 23 -49.10 -10.32 -29.40
CA PRO A 23 -48.57 -11.48 -28.73
C PRO A 23 -49.23 -12.76 -29.30
N ILE A 24 -48.42 -13.59 -29.97
CA ILE A 24 -48.88 -14.82 -30.60
C ILE A 24 -48.65 -16.06 -29.75
N ALA A 25 -47.71 -16.02 -28.82
CA ALA A 25 -47.42 -17.08 -27.87
C ALA A 25 -46.92 -16.52 -26.53
N CYS A 26 -47.16 -17.25 -25.45
CA CYS A 26 -46.67 -16.97 -24.13
C CYS A 26 -46.25 -18.28 -23.47
N THR A 27 -45.13 -18.25 -22.75
CA THR A 27 -44.71 -19.31 -21.85
C THR A 27 -44.40 -18.75 -20.47
N GLY A 28 -44.58 -19.55 -19.44
CA GLY A 28 -44.52 -19.06 -18.04
C GLY A 28 -45.89 -18.54 -17.58
N ASP A 29 -45.90 -17.87 -16.43
CA ASP A 29 -47.08 -17.31 -15.80
C ASP A 29 -46.98 -15.77 -15.75
N PRO A 30 -47.50 -15.06 -16.75
CA PRO A 30 -47.39 -13.60 -16.82
C PRO A 30 -48.24 -12.90 -15.73
N GLU A 31 -49.30 -13.52 -15.23
CA GLU A 31 -50.11 -12.94 -14.17
C GLU A 31 -49.35 -12.95 -12.84
N LYS A 32 -48.64 -14.03 -12.57
CA LYS A 32 -47.80 -14.16 -11.37
C LYS A 32 -46.56 -13.25 -11.39
N LEU A 33 -45.87 -13.11 -12.55
CA LEU A 33 -44.64 -12.33 -12.64
C LEU A 33 -44.92 -10.85 -12.96
N LEU A 34 -45.81 -10.58 -13.91
CA LEU A 34 -46.06 -9.26 -14.45
C LEU A 34 -47.35 -8.61 -13.90
N GLY A 35 -48.20 -9.38 -13.21
CA GLY A 35 -49.49 -8.91 -12.72
C GLY A 35 -50.53 -8.68 -13.85
N VAL A 36 -50.29 -9.21 -15.05
CA VAL A 36 -51.15 -9.03 -16.23
C VAL A 36 -51.38 -10.38 -16.87
N SER A 37 -52.66 -10.73 -17.09
CA SER A 37 -52.98 -12.01 -17.71
C SER A 37 -52.61 -12.02 -19.21
N TYR A 38 -52.31 -13.23 -19.73
CA TYR A 38 -52.00 -13.37 -21.17
C TYR A 38 -53.19 -12.96 -22.07
N ALA A 39 -54.43 -13.15 -21.60
CA ALA A 39 -55.62 -12.69 -22.34
C ALA A 39 -55.63 -11.16 -22.48
N ALA A 40 -55.35 -10.43 -21.42
CA ALA A 40 -55.25 -8.98 -21.47
C ALA A 40 -54.13 -8.49 -22.40
N LEU A 41 -52.96 -9.19 -22.39
CA LEU A 41 -51.85 -8.86 -23.30
C LEU A 41 -52.23 -9.12 -24.78
N ARG A 42 -53.00 -10.18 -25.06
CA ARG A 42 -53.51 -10.44 -26.42
C ARG A 42 -54.49 -9.40 -26.91
N ASP A 43 -55.33 -8.87 -26.03
CA ASP A 43 -56.24 -7.81 -26.39
C ASP A 43 -55.51 -6.50 -26.75
N ASN A 44 -54.51 -6.16 -25.95
CA ASN A 44 -53.63 -5.01 -26.21
C ASN A 44 -52.30 -5.17 -25.48
N ILE A 45 -51.21 -5.22 -26.22
CA ILE A 45 -49.84 -5.30 -25.64
C ILE A 45 -49.52 -4.11 -24.72
N ALA A 46 -50.15 -2.95 -24.93
CA ALA A 46 -49.98 -1.79 -24.05
C ALA A 46 -50.41 -2.06 -22.60
N ASN A 47 -51.20 -3.12 -22.33
CA ASN A 47 -51.53 -3.56 -20.98
C ASN A 47 -50.28 -4.00 -20.21
N LEU A 48 -49.18 -4.32 -20.91
CA LEU A 48 -47.86 -4.58 -20.27
C LEU A 48 -47.37 -3.35 -19.50
N ASN A 49 -47.77 -2.14 -19.85
CA ASN A 49 -47.44 -0.91 -19.10
C ASN A 49 -47.96 -0.95 -17.65
N ALA A 50 -49.03 -1.70 -17.36
CA ALA A 50 -49.56 -1.85 -16.02
C ALA A 50 -48.66 -2.76 -15.14
N ALA A 51 -47.80 -3.55 -15.76
CA ALA A 51 -46.85 -4.41 -15.07
C ALA A 51 -45.71 -3.67 -14.36
N PHE A 52 -45.52 -2.38 -14.66
CA PHE A 52 -44.38 -1.59 -14.17
C PHE A 52 -44.82 -0.49 -13.21
N SER A 53 -44.02 -0.33 -12.10
CA SER A 53 -44.28 0.68 -11.07
C SER A 53 -43.96 2.11 -11.54
N ASP A 54 -42.83 2.27 -12.23
CA ASP A 54 -42.33 3.56 -12.74
C ASP A 54 -42.74 3.73 -14.23
N LYS A 55 -43.82 4.47 -14.45
CA LYS A 55 -44.31 4.77 -15.79
C LYS A 55 -43.35 5.61 -16.64
N SER A 56 -42.45 6.38 -16.02
CA SER A 56 -41.50 7.21 -16.76
C SER A 56 -40.34 6.34 -17.27
N ARG A 57 -39.81 5.45 -16.42
CA ARG A 57 -38.79 4.46 -16.76
C ARG A 57 -39.31 3.45 -17.79
N CYS A 58 -40.53 2.98 -17.61
CA CYS A 58 -41.19 2.11 -18.58
C CYS A 58 -41.25 2.76 -19.99
N ARG A 59 -41.67 4.03 -20.07
CA ARG A 59 -41.66 4.78 -21.34
C ARG A 59 -40.27 4.92 -21.94
N ALA A 60 -39.26 5.15 -21.13
CA ALA A 60 -37.87 5.24 -21.59
C ALA A 60 -37.37 3.88 -22.15
N VAL A 61 -37.68 2.77 -21.48
CA VAL A 61 -37.34 1.42 -21.93
C VAL A 61 -38.07 1.09 -23.25
N TRP A 62 -39.37 1.39 -23.33
CA TRP A 62 -40.15 1.22 -24.60
C TRP A 62 -39.59 2.08 -25.73
N LYS A 63 -39.18 3.30 -25.47
CA LYS A 63 -38.55 4.17 -26.48
C LYS A 63 -37.25 3.60 -26.99
N LYS A 64 -36.42 3.04 -26.09
CA LYS A 64 -35.17 2.35 -26.44
C LYS A 64 -35.46 1.08 -27.28
N TYR A 65 -36.44 0.27 -26.85
CA TYR A 65 -36.85 -0.92 -27.59
C TYR A 65 -37.36 -0.59 -28.99
N MET A 66 -38.18 0.43 -29.14
CA MET A 66 -38.70 0.86 -30.45
C MET A 66 -37.62 1.44 -31.38
N ALA A 67 -36.53 1.94 -30.82
CA ALA A 67 -35.36 2.44 -31.57
C ALA A 67 -34.32 1.35 -31.84
N TRP A 68 -34.50 0.15 -31.23
CA TRP A 68 -33.53 -0.95 -31.30
C TRP A 68 -33.53 -1.58 -32.70
N ASP A 69 -32.33 -1.78 -33.27
CA ASP A 69 -32.16 -2.27 -34.64
C ASP A 69 -32.25 -3.81 -34.77
N GLY A 70 -32.25 -4.54 -33.63
CA GLY A 70 -32.34 -6.00 -33.59
C GLY A 70 -31.06 -6.73 -33.84
N ARG A 71 -29.89 -6.06 -33.92
CA ARG A 71 -28.59 -6.71 -34.18
C ARG A 71 -28.00 -7.33 -32.94
N GLU A 72 -28.11 -6.63 -31.82
CA GLU A 72 -27.64 -7.11 -30.51
C GLU A 72 -28.84 -7.47 -29.62
N MET A 73 -28.63 -8.20 -28.54
CA MET A 73 -29.68 -8.49 -27.58
C MET A 73 -30.02 -7.20 -26.81
N PHE A 74 -31.33 -6.87 -26.77
CA PHE A 74 -31.80 -5.79 -25.91
C PHE A 74 -31.92 -6.30 -24.48
N ASP A 75 -31.32 -5.61 -23.50
CA ASP A 75 -31.30 -6.01 -22.10
C ASP A 75 -31.43 -4.78 -21.20
N GLU A 76 -32.46 -4.75 -20.34
CA GLU A 76 -32.76 -3.65 -19.42
C GLU A 76 -33.38 -4.18 -18.13
N ASP A 77 -32.90 -3.68 -16.97
CA ASP A 77 -33.53 -3.99 -15.69
C ASP A 77 -34.70 -3.03 -15.40
N VAL A 78 -35.83 -3.62 -15.07
CA VAL A 78 -37.08 -2.90 -14.82
C VAL A 78 -37.71 -3.37 -13.51
N GLN A 79 -38.59 -2.51 -12.93
CA GLN A 79 -39.28 -2.84 -11.68
C GLN A 79 -40.78 -3.07 -11.94
N SER A 80 -41.30 -4.21 -11.47
CA SER A 80 -42.71 -4.54 -11.55
C SER A 80 -43.56 -3.60 -10.71
N GLY A 81 -44.89 -3.59 -10.98
CA GLY A 81 -45.87 -2.83 -10.20
C GLY A 81 -45.91 -3.15 -8.72
N GLY A 82 -45.45 -4.35 -8.34
CA GLY A 82 -45.22 -4.78 -6.94
C GLY A 82 -43.85 -4.47 -6.39
N GLY A 83 -43.00 -3.69 -7.07
CA GLY A 83 -41.66 -3.33 -6.63
C GLY A 83 -40.58 -4.40 -6.89
N ARG A 84 -40.92 -5.53 -7.54
CA ARG A 84 -39.99 -6.63 -7.82
C ARG A 84 -39.11 -6.31 -9.01
N TRP A 85 -37.81 -6.55 -8.90
CA TRP A 85 -36.85 -6.37 -9.98
C TRP A 85 -36.93 -7.51 -10.99
N MET A 86 -36.99 -7.13 -12.26
CA MET A 86 -37.05 -8.03 -13.41
C MET A 86 -36.06 -7.59 -14.47
N ARG A 87 -35.45 -8.53 -15.17
CA ARG A 87 -34.66 -8.30 -16.37
C ARG A 87 -35.55 -8.49 -17.59
N PHE A 88 -35.62 -7.46 -18.41
CA PHE A 88 -36.34 -7.45 -19.67
C PHE A 88 -35.35 -7.63 -20.81
N ILE A 89 -35.42 -8.77 -21.47
CA ILE A 89 -34.53 -9.15 -22.55
C ILE A 89 -35.36 -9.29 -23.82
N VAL A 90 -34.89 -8.72 -24.94
CA VAL A 90 -35.52 -8.93 -26.25
C VAL A 90 -34.49 -9.47 -27.24
N SER A 91 -34.89 -10.47 -27.98
CA SER A 91 -34.17 -10.98 -29.14
C SER A 91 -35.09 -11.05 -30.35
N ARG A 92 -34.53 -10.85 -31.54
CA ARG A 92 -35.25 -10.89 -32.79
C ARG A 92 -35.00 -12.20 -33.50
N THR A 93 -36.03 -12.77 -34.12
CA THR A 93 -35.91 -13.95 -34.98
C THR A 93 -35.06 -13.64 -36.23
N PRO A 94 -34.35 -14.61 -36.80
CA PRO A 94 -33.48 -14.37 -37.96
C PRO A 94 -34.23 -13.90 -39.22
N ASP A 95 -35.51 -14.21 -39.36
CA ASP A 95 -36.38 -13.72 -40.42
C ASP A 95 -36.85 -12.27 -40.18
N GLY A 96 -36.66 -11.73 -38.96
CA GLY A 96 -37.08 -10.41 -38.60
C GLY A 96 -38.58 -10.23 -38.36
N GLU A 97 -39.38 -11.32 -38.40
CA GLU A 97 -40.84 -11.22 -38.28
C GLU A 97 -41.33 -11.16 -36.83
N TYR A 98 -40.54 -11.73 -35.88
CA TYR A 98 -40.95 -11.82 -34.47
C TYR A 98 -39.86 -11.30 -33.52
N ASP A 99 -40.31 -10.66 -32.41
CA ASP A 99 -39.50 -10.32 -31.27
C ASP A 99 -39.88 -11.25 -30.08
N LEU A 100 -38.86 -11.84 -29.43
CA LEU A 100 -39.00 -12.67 -28.25
C LEU A 100 -38.70 -11.82 -27.02
N LEU A 101 -39.73 -11.49 -26.24
CA LEU A 101 -39.63 -10.73 -25.01
C LEU A 101 -39.53 -11.69 -23.83
N CYS A 102 -38.41 -11.68 -23.12
CA CYS A 102 -38.21 -12.47 -21.91
C CYS A 102 -38.19 -11.55 -20.69
N PHE A 103 -38.98 -11.87 -19.69
CA PHE A 103 -38.98 -11.25 -18.38
C PHE A 103 -38.50 -12.28 -17.36
N ARG A 104 -37.42 -11.98 -16.68
CA ARG A 104 -36.82 -12.85 -15.65
C ARG A 104 -36.85 -12.14 -14.31
N ASP A 105 -37.32 -12.84 -13.27
CA ASP A 105 -37.23 -12.37 -11.89
C ASP A 105 -35.77 -12.33 -11.44
N ILE A 106 -35.27 -11.14 -11.08
CA ILE A 106 -33.91 -10.91 -10.60
C ILE A 106 -33.91 -10.31 -9.19
N ALA A 107 -35.06 -10.33 -8.46
CA ALA A 107 -35.16 -9.72 -7.15
C ALA A 107 -34.11 -10.29 -6.18
N ALA A 108 -33.97 -11.61 -6.10
CA ALA A 108 -32.97 -12.26 -5.23
C ALA A 108 -31.51 -11.88 -5.59
N LEU A 109 -31.22 -11.65 -6.89
CA LEU A 109 -29.91 -11.19 -7.33
C LEU A 109 -29.68 -9.74 -6.95
N HIS A 110 -30.69 -8.90 -7.14
CA HIS A 110 -30.64 -7.48 -6.79
C HIS A 110 -30.44 -7.27 -5.28
N ASP A 111 -31.19 -8.00 -4.44
CA ASP A 111 -31.05 -7.96 -2.99
C ASP A 111 -29.64 -8.37 -2.54
N ARG A 112 -29.08 -9.41 -3.17
CA ARG A 112 -27.71 -9.84 -2.89
C ARG A 112 -26.66 -8.80 -3.28
N ILE A 113 -26.84 -8.12 -4.41
CA ILE A 113 -25.94 -7.05 -4.84
C ILE A 113 -26.00 -5.90 -3.83
N GLU A 114 -27.20 -5.46 -3.43
CA GLU A 114 -27.40 -4.38 -2.45
C GLU A 114 -26.79 -4.75 -1.08
N GLU A 115 -26.93 -6.00 -0.65
CA GLU A 115 -26.30 -6.49 0.58
C GLU A 115 -24.79 -6.49 0.49
N CYS A 116 -24.22 -6.94 -0.66
CA CYS A 116 -22.79 -6.90 -0.88
C CYS A 116 -22.24 -5.48 -0.91
N GLU A 117 -22.92 -4.55 -1.57
CA GLU A 117 -22.54 -3.13 -1.61
C GLU A 117 -22.56 -2.49 -0.22
N LYS A 118 -23.58 -2.77 0.60
CA LYS A 118 -23.64 -2.31 2.00
C LYS A 118 -22.50 -2.87 2.85
N ARG A 119 -22.18 -4.16 2.68
CA ARG A 119 -21.05 -4.79 3.39
C ARG A 119 -19.72 -4.20 2.96
N LEU A 120 -19.53 -3.96 1.66
CA LEU A 120 -18.32 -3.35 1.13
C LEU A 120 -18.13 -1.93 1.66
N ALA A 121 -19.18 -1.10 1.59
CA ALA A 121 -19.14 0.26 2.13
C ALA A 121 -18.81 0.29 3.64
N GLY A 122 -19.41 -0.62 4.43
CA GLY A 122 -19.12 -0.75 5.85
C GLY A 122 -17.67 -1.17 6.14
N ALA A 123 -17.12 -2.13 5.37
CA ALA A 123 -15.74 -2.55 5.51
C ALA A 123 -14.74 -1.45 5.13
N GLU A 124 -15.05 -0.68 4.08
CA GLU A 124 -14.22 0.47 3.68
C GLU A 124 -14.22 1.58 4.74
N GLU A 125 -15.37 1.87 5.34
CA GLU A 125 -15.47 2.88 6.42
C GLU A 125 -14.69 2.45 7.65
N GLU A 126 -14.80 1.20 8.08
CA GLU A 126 -14.03 0.62 9.19
C GLU A 126 -12.53 0.68 8.92
N SER A 127 -12.08 0.31 7.72
CA SER A 127 -10.67 0.38 7.30
C SER A 127 -10.15 1.82 7.32
N ARG A 128 -10.93 2.79 6.83
CA ARG A 128 -10.56 4.22 6.88
C ARG A 128 -10.47 4.74 8.31
N ALA A 129 -11.42 4.39 9.17
CA ALA A 129 -11.41 4.79 10.57
C ALA A 129 -10.17 4.23 11.31
N LYS A 130 -9.86 2.93 11.12
CA LYS A 130 -8.67 2.27 11.66
C LYS A 130 -7.37 2.98 11.23
N THR A 131 -7.24 3.29 9.94
CA THR A 131 -6.03 3.96 9.41
C THR A 131 -5.88 5.38 9.96
N THR A 132 -6.99 6.13 10.05
CA THR A 132 -6.99 7.49 10.58
C THR A 132 -6.63 7.51 12.07
N PHE A 133 -7.19 6.57 12.84
CA PHE A 133 -6.86 6.40 14.27
C PHE A 133 -5.39 6.10 14.47
N LEU A 134 -4.84 5.11 13.77
CA LEU A 134 -3.44 4.73 13.88
C LEU A 134 -2.49 5.86 13.47
N SER A 135 -2.83 6.62 12.40
CA SER A 135 -2.03 7.78 11.99
C SER A 135 -1.97 8.88 13.05
N ARG A 136 -3.11 9.18 13.71
CA ARG A 136 -3.13 10.14 14.83
C ARG A 136 -2.34 9.63 16.03
N MET A 137 -2.56 8.38 16.43
CA MET A 137 -1.82 7.75 17.54
C MET A 137 -0.31 7.79 17.32
N SER A 138 0.15 7.59 16.09
CA SER A 138 1.59 7.70 15.81
C SER A 138 2.14 9.08 16.07
N HIS A 139 1.46 10.12 15.62
CA HIS A 139 1.90 11.49 15.90
C HIS A 139 1.91 11.77 17.40
N GLU A 140 0.86 11.35 18.12
CA GLU A 140 0.75 11.55 19.57
C GLU A 140 1.79 10.75 20.38
N ILE A 141 2.26 9.60 19.86
CA ILE A 141 3.32 8.81 20.51
C ILE A 141 4.71 9.28 20.07
N ARG A 142 4.90 9.69 18.82
CA ARG A 142 6.20 10.14 18.30
C ARG A 142 6.71 11.38 19.04
N THR A 143 5.85 12.33 19.34
CA THR A 143 6.21 13.57 20.04
C THR A 143 6.85 13.31 21.42
N PRO A 144 6.21 12.62 22.39
CA PRO A 144 6.86 12.34 23.67
C PRO A 144 8.09 11.43 23.54
N MET A 145 8.10 10.52 22.56
CA MET A 145 9.26 9.64 22.33
C MET A 145 10.48 10.41 21.84
N ASN A 146 10.31 11.36 20.91
CA ASN A 146 11.39 12.24 20.47
C ASN A 146 11.91 13.08 21.64
N GLY A 147 11.02 13.57 22.53
CA GLY A 147 11.42 14.24 23.76
C GLY A 147 12.28 13.35 24.67
N ILE A 148 11.88 12.08 24.89
CA ILE A 148 12.67 11.14 25.70
C ILE A 148 14.05 10.90 25.07
N ILE A 149 14.12 10.66 23.75
CA ILE A 149 15.39 10.43 23.02
C ILE A 149 16.29 11.67 23.11
N GLY A 150 15.71 12.86 22.93
CA GLY A 150 16.45 14.12 23.08
C GLY A 150 17.04 14.31 24.47
N MET A 151 16.23 14.06 25.53
CA MET A 151 16.73 14.13 26.91
C MET A 151 17.83 13.09 27.21
N ILE A 152 17.71 11.87 26.65
CA ILE A 152 18.77 10.86 26.75
C ILE A 152 20.05 11.36 26.08
N SER A 153 19.95 11.93 24.88
CA SER A 153 21.08 12.49 24.13
C SER A 153 21.78 13.62 24.91
N LEU A 154 21.01 14.55 25.45
CA LEU A 154 21.53 15.64 26.30
C LEU A 154 22.19 15.13 27.59
N ALA A 155 21.60 14.12 28.24
CA ALA A 155 22.21 13.52 29.42
C ALA A 155 23.52 12.81 29.07
N LYS A 156 23.63 12.16 27.91
CA LYS A 156 24.85 11.52 27.42
C LYS A 156 25.95 12.54 27.12
N SER A 157 25.63 13.71 26.55
CA SER A 157 26.62 14.74 26.23
C SER A 157 27.26 15.33 27.48
N ARG A 158 26.54 15.35 28.60
CA ARG A 158 26.99 15.91 29.88
C ARG A 158 27.75 14.92 30.77
N LEU A 159 27.73 13.63 30.47
CA LEU A 159 28.42 12.60 31.25
C LEU A 159 29.84 12.39 30.74
N ARG A 160 30.75 12.03 31.68
CA ARG A 160 32.13 11.67 31.33
C ARG A 160 32.18 10.25 30.76
N PRO A 161 33.11 9.98 29.82
CA PRO A 161 33.36 8.62 29.37
C PRO A 161 33.71 7.71 30.53
N GLY A 162 32.96 6.61 30.72
CA GLY A 162 33.16 5.64 31.82
C GLY A 162 32.18 5.80 32.99
N ASP A 163 31.31 6.78 33.00
CA ASP A 163 30.26 6.88 34.01
C ASP A 163 29.26 5.71 33.89
N GLU A 164 28.95 5.07 35.03
CA GLU A 164 28.05 3.92 35.10
C GLU A 164 26.65 4.28 34.54
N ALA A 165 26.21 5.54 34.71
CA ALA A 165 24.95 6.06 34.16
C ALA A 165 24.91 5.99 32.64
N MET A 166 26.05 6.05 31.92
CA MET A 166 26.13 5.95 30.48
C MET A 166 25.55 4.62 29.96
N GLN A 167 25.74 3.53 30.69
CA GLN A 167 25.19 2.21 30.30
C GLN A 167 23.66 2.18 30.36
N TYR A 168 23.07 2.83 31.37
CA TYR A 168 21.63 2.92 31.52
C TYR A 168 21.03 3.83 30.46
N LEU A 169 21.68 4.93 30.12
CA LEU A 169 21.24 5.84 29.06
C LEU A 169 21.35 5.19 27.68
N ASN A 170 22.41 4.43 27.40
CA ASN A 170 22.51 3.67 26.14
C ASN A 170 21.38 2.66 26.02
N LYS A 171 21.04 1.96 27.10
CA LYS A 171 19.94 1.00 27.11
C LYS A 171 18.58 1.67 26.95
N ALA A 172 18.38 2.83 27.56
CA ALA A 172 17.15 3.61 27.41
C ALA A 172 16.98 4.11 25.97
N ASP A 173 18.06 4.54 25.33
CA ASP A 173 18.10 4.96 23.93
C ASP A 173 17.74 3.83 22.97
N GLU A 174 18.34 2.65 23.16
CA GLU A 174 18.01 1.45 22.40
C GLU A 174 16.52 1.07 22.51
N VAL A 175 15.97 1.10 23.74
CA VAL A 175 14.55 0.78 23.96
C VAL A 175 13.63 1.81 23.32
N SER A 176 13.99 3.08 23.42
CA SER A 176 13.22 4.18 22.81
C SER A 176 13.22 4.12 21.29
N ALA A 177 14.39 3.88 20.68
CA ALA A 177 14.52 3.68 19.24
C ALA A 177 13.73 2.44 18.76
N HIS A 178 13.77 1.35 19.53
CA HIS A 178 13.00 0.15 19.24
C HIS A 178 11.47 0.41 19.28
N LEU A 179 10.98 1.16 20.27
CA LEU A 179 9.56 1.51 20.36
C LEU A 179 9.11 2.38 19.19
N LEU A 180 9.92 3.35 18.76
CA LEU A 180 9.61 4.15 17.56
C LEU A 180 9.56 3.31 16.29
N ALA A 181 10.48 2.37 16.12
CA ALA A 181 10.48 1.44 14.99
C ALA A 181 9.19 0.60 14.97
N LEU A 182 8.77 0.05 16.13
CA LEU A 182 7.51 -0.69 16.28
C LEU A 182 6.28 0.12 15.84
N ILE A 183 6.21 1.37 16.28
CA ILE A 183 5.08 2.26 15.95
C ILE A 183 5.06 2.54 14.45
N ASN A 184 6.23 2.82 13.86
CA ASN A 184 6.34 3.06 12.42
C ASN A 184 5.97 1.82 11.61
N ASP A 185 6.38 0.61 12.03
CA ASP A 185 6.02 -0.66 11.41
C ASP A 185 4.50 -0.88 11.40
N ILE A 186 3.82 -0.63 12.53
CA ILE A 186 2.35 -0.76 12.64
C ILE A 186 1.64 0.22 11.71
N LEU A 187 2.18 1.42 11.58
CA LEU A 187 1.62 2.44 10.68
C LEU A 187 1.82 2.10 9.22
N ASP A 188 3.04 1.69 8.83
CA ASP A 188 3.33 1.28 7.47
C ASP A 188 2.41 0.12 7.09
N MET A 189 2.27 -0.90 7.95
CA MET A 189 1.34 -2.00 7.75
C MET A 189 -0.09 -1.52 7.53
N SER A 190 -0.59 -0.62 8.41
CA SER A 190 -1.95 -0.08 8.29
C SER A 190 -2.19 0.73 7.02
N ARG A 191 -1.18 1.51 6.57
CA ARG A 191 -1.26 2.28 5.32
C ARG A 191 -1.25 1.37 4.09
N ILE A 192 -0.44 0.31 4.11
CA ILE A 192 -0.38 -0.66 3.03
C ILE A 192 -1.69 -1.45 2.94
N GLU A 193 -2.23 -1.96 4.06
CA GLU A 193 -3.52 -2.65 4.11
C GLU A 193 -4.68 -1.80 3.57
N ALA A 194 -4.63 -0.49 3.82
CA ALA A 194 -5.63 0.46 3.33
C ALA A 194 -5.42 0.90 1.88
N GLY A 195 -4.38 0.41 1.18
CA GLY A 195 -4.03 0.83 -0.18
C GLY A 195 -3.65 2.31 -0.30
N LYS A 196 -3.17 2.94 0.80
CA LYS A 196 -2.84 4.37 0.87
C LYS A 196 -1.35 4.67 0.70
N VAL A 197 -0.55 3.68 0.38
CA VAL A 197 0.87 3.89 0.08
C VAL A 197 1.00 4.26 -1.40
N GLU A 198 1.42 5.49 -1.64
CA GLU A 198 1.80 5.96 -2.97
C GLU A 198 3.31 5.82 -3.11
N LEU A 199 3.75 5.16 -4.18
CA LEU A 199 5.18 5.02 -4.47
C LEU A 199 5.71 6.29 -5.11
N GLU A 200 6.87 6.74 -4.65
CA GLU A 200 7.58 7.84 -5.29
C GLU A 200 8.23 7.34 -6.59
N HIS A 201 8.25 8.22 -7.61
CA HIS A 201 8.90 7.99 -8.88
C HIS A 201 10.00 9.05 -9.07
N LYS A 202 11.11 8.87 -8.34
CA LYS A 202 12.28 9.78 -8.41
C LYS A 202 13.46 9.10 -9.06
N VAL A 203 14.31 9.89 -9.69
CA VAL A 203 15.60 9.40 -10.23
C VAL A 203 16.57 9.25 -9.07
N PHE A 204 17.23 8.09 -8.97
CA PHE A 204 18.29 7.84 -8.00
C PHE A 204 19.36 6.90 -8.56
N SER A 205 20.53 6.89 -7.90
CA SER A 205 21.68 6.05 -8.26
C SER A 205 21.68 4.76 -7.41
N LEU A 206 21.75 3.61 -8.06
CA LEU A 206 21.88 2.32 -7.40
C LEU A 206 23.27 2.17 -6.73
N ARG A 207 24.32 2.73 -7.34
CA ARG A 207 25.66 2.78 -6.73
C ARG A 207 25.64 3.62 -5.47
N GLY A 208 25.06 4.82 -5.53
CA GLY A 208 24.89 5.68 -4.35
C GLY A 208 24.08 5.02 -3.24
N LEU A 209 23.05 4.23 -3.57
CA LEU A 209 22.33 3.42 -2.59
C LEU A 209 23.25 2.35 -1.97
N GLY A 210 24.03 1.64 -2.77
CA GLY A 210 24.99 0.64 -2.30
C GLY A 210 26.04 1.23 -1.34
N ASP A 211 26.59 2.39 -1.68
CA ASP A 211 27.59 3.08 -0.85
C ASP A 211 27.00 3.48 0.52
N ARG A 212 25.79 4.01 0.57
CA ARG A 212 25.10 4.36 1.83
C ARG A 212 24.82 3.13 2.69
N LEU A 213 24.42 2.01 2.08
CA LEU A 213 24.21 0.75 2.81
C LEU A 213 25.53 0.22 3.37
N TYR A 214 26.63 0.33 2.61
CA TYR A 214 27.95 -0.03 3.10
C TYR A 214 28.35 0.79 4.32
N ASP A 215 28.29 2.12 4.22
CA ASP A 215 28.69 3.03 5.30
C ASP A 215 27.87 2.82 6.59
N MET A 216 26.59 2.52 6.44
CA MET A 216 25.66 2.32 7.56
C MET A 216 26.06 1.13 8.45
N PHE A 217 26.51 0.01 7.87
CA PHE A 217 26.76 -1.24 8.59
C PHE A 217 28.26 -1.60 8.73
N ALA A 218 29.15 -1.04 7.91
CA ALA A 218 30.56 -1.43 7.84
C ALA A 218 31.27 -1.34 9.20
N LYS A 219 31.13 -0.21 9.91
CA LYS A 219 31.79 -0.01 11.20
C LYS A 219 31.34 -1.01 12.27
N GLN A 220 30.04 -1.29 12.32
CA GLN A 220 29.47 -2.23 13.29
C GLN A 220 29.93 -3.67 13.02
N LEU A 221 29.92 -4.09 11.75
CA LEU A 221 30.32 -5.44 11.35
C LEU A 221 31.83 -5.67 11.48
N GLN A 222 32.62 -4.66 11.10
CA GLN A 222 34.06 -4.68 11.32
C GLN A 222 34.43 -4.85 12.81
N ALA A 223 33.76 -4.13 13.69
CA ALA A 223 33.99 -4.27 15.16
C ALA A 223 33.64 -5.66 15.69
N ARG A 224 32.76 -6.41 14.99
CA ARG A 224 32.40 -7.80 15.31
C ARG A 224 33.23 -8.84 14.56
N GLY A 225 34.16 -8.43 13.68
CA GLY A 225 34.97 -9.33 12.86
C GLY A 225 34.19 -10.06 11.74
N ILE A 226 33.04 -9.55 11.34
CA ILE A 226 32.20 -10.10 10.27
C ILE A 226 32.62 -9.44 8.96
N ARG A 227 32.92 -10.26 7.93
CA ARG A 227 33.16 -9.75 6.57
C ARG A 227 31.90 -9.15 5.99
N TYR A 228 31.97 -7.92 5.50
CA TYR A 228 30.86 -7.22 4.90
C TYR A 228 31.22 -6.64 3.54
N GLU A 229 30.45 -6.95 2.53
CA GLU A 229 30.65 -6.50 1.15
C GLU A 229 29.35 -6.05 0.51
N VAL A 230 29.43 -5.02 -0.32
CA VAL A 230 28.35 -4.58 -1.20
C VAL A 230 28.88 -4.64 -2.63
N ASN A 231 28.32 -5.52 -3.44
CA ASN A 231 28.77 -5.81 -4.80
C ASN A 231 27.74 -5.34 -5.82
N LEU A 232 28.20 -4.62 -6.86
CA LEU A 232 27.39 -4.26 -8.01
C LEU A 232 27.85 -5.07 -9.21
N GLU A 233 27.04 -6.02 -9.65
CA GLU A 233 27.37 -6.97 -10.71
C GLU A 233 26.60 -6.69 -12.00
N ASP A 234 27.28 -6.78 -13.13
CA ASP A 234 26.71 -6.65 -14.48
C ASP A 234 25.94 -5.32 -14.71
N MET A 235 26.31 -4.27 -13.97
CA MET A 235 25.62 -2.99 -13.98
C MET A 235 26.00 -2.15 -15.20
N THR A 236 25.12 -2.06 -16.18
CA THR A 236 25.23 -1.14 -17.33
C THR A 236 24.44 0.16 -17.13
N VAL A 237 23.48 0.13 -16.19
CA VAL A 237 22.61 1.25 -15.81
C VAL A 237 22.80 1.52 -14.33
N ASP A 238 23.04 2.79 -13.97
CA ASP A 238 23.13 3.23 -12.57
C ASP A 238 21.93 4.06 -12.14
N SER A 239 21.44 4.92 -13.02
CA SER A 239 20.33 5.84 -12.72
C SER A 239 18.99 5.22 -13.12
N VAL A 240 18.12 5.04 -12.15
CA VAL A 240 16.78 4.44 -12.31
C VAL A 240 15.70 5.33 -11.70
N VAL A 241 14.46 5.13 -12.14
CA VAL A 241 13.29 5.82 -11.59
C VAL A 241 12.56 4.87 -10.63
N GLY A 242 12.35 5.31 -9.40
CA GLY A 242 11.64 4.51 -8.41
C GLY A 242 11.57 5.18 -7.04
N ASP A 243 11.15 4.40 -6.05
CA ASP A 243 11.12 4.81 -4.64
C ASP A 243 12.36 4.30 -3.91
N GLU A 244 13.41 5.13 -3.90
CA GLU A 244 14.68 4.83 -3.24
C GLU A 244 14.49 4.51 -1.75
N LEU A 245 13.60 5.25 -1.07
CA LEU A 245 13.35 5.06 0.36
C LEU A 245 12.79 3.67 0.64
N ARG A 246 11.82 3.23 -0.16
CA ARG A 246 11.19 1.91 0.00
C ARG A 246 12.13 0.77 -0.38
N ILE A 247 12.93 0.92 -1.45
CA ILE A 247 13.98 -0.04 -1.80
C ILE A 247 15.02 -0.14 -0.68
N SER A 248 15.47 0.99 -0.15
CA SER A 248 16.37 1.03 1.01
C SER A 248 15.76 0.33 2.23
N GLN A 249 14.51 0.59 2.54
CA GLN A 249 13.77 -0.03 3.66
C GLN A 249 13.74 -1.57 3.54
N ILE A 250 13.48 -2.09 2.34
CA ILE A 250 13.50 -3.54 2.04
C ILE A 250 14.88 -4.12 2.35
N ILE A 251 15.95 -3.53 1.79
CA ILE A 251 17.31 -4.04 1.94
C ILE A 251 17.82 -3.90 3.38
N ILE A 252 17.54 -2.77 4.04
CA ILE A 252 17.89 -2.54 5.45
C ILE A 252 17.21 -3.57 6.36
N ASN A 253 15.97 -3.95 6.08
CA ASN A 253 15.29 -4.98 6.86
C ASN A 253 15.99 -6.34 6.75
N PHE A 254 16.43 -6.73 5.55
CA PHE A 254 17.24 -7.97 5.39
C PHE A 254 18.60 -7.85 6.04
N LEU A 255 19.30 -6.73 5.86
CA LEU A 255 20.60 -6.48 6.46
C LEU A 255 20.55 -6.48 7.99
N SER A 256 19.56 -5.82 8.58
CA SER A 256 19.40 -5.79 10.04
C SER A 256 19.15 -7.20 10.61
N ASN A 257 18.40 -8.04 9.89
CA ASN A 257 18.22 -9.45 10.24
C ASN A 257 19.54 -10.22 10.08
N ALA A 258 20.28 -10.06 8.99
CA ALA A 258 21.59 -10.67 8.78
C ALA A 258 22.56 -10.31 9.91
N VAL A 259 22.67 -9.01 10.26
CA VAL A 259 23.52 -8.53 11.37
C VAL A 259 23.13 -9.12 12.72
N LYS A 260 21.83 -9.32 12.94
CA LYS A 260 21.26 -9.86 14.18
C LYS A 260 21.55 -11.34 14.34
N PHE A 261 21.44 -12.11 13.25
CA PHE A 261 21.52 -13.58 13.29
C PHE A 261 22.87 -14.15 12.88
N THR A 262 23.81 -13.31 12.40
CA THR A 262 25.19 -13.72 12.10
C THR A 262 26.12 -13.32 13.25
N SER A 263 26.75 -14.30 13.88
CA SER A 263 27.73 -14.06 14.95
C SER A 263 29.15 -13.99 14.41
N GLU A 264 29.48 -14.76 13.39
CA GLU A 264 30.77 -14.86 12.71
C GLU A 264 30.56 -15.24 11.24
N GLY A 265 31.53 -14.98 10.38
CA GLY A 265 31.46 -15.29 8.95
C GLY A 265 31.28 -14.04 8.09
N GLU A 266 30.30 -14.06 7.18
CA GLU A 266 30.13 -12.97 6.21
C GLU A 266 28.68 -12.57 5.96
N ILE A 267 28.51 -11.32 5.51
CA ILE A 267 27.27 -10.75 5.00
C ILE A 267 27.61 -10.07 3.68
N ILE A 268 26.95 -10.48 2.60
CA ILE A 268 27.19 -9.96 1.25
C ILE A 268 25.89 -9.42 0.67
N VAL A 269 25.91 -8.16 0.27
CA VAL A 269 24.82 -7.53 -0.50
C VAL A 269 25.22 -7.53 -1.97
N THR A 270 24.35 -7.98 -2.85
CA THR A 270 24.60 -7.99 -4.30
C THR A 270 23.46 -7.30 -5.02
N PHE A 271 23.81 -6.29 -5.81
CA PHE A 271 22.91 -5.68 -6.79
C PHE A 271 23.37 -6.17 -8.16
N ARG A 272 22.49 -6.85 -8.90
CA ARG A 272 22.78 -7.35 -10.25
C ARG A 272 21.72 -6.89 -11.23
N GLN A 273 22.16 -6.35 -12.34
CA GLN A 273 21.28 -6.11 -13.48
C GLN A 273 21.12 -7.43 -14.26
N MET A 274 19.88 -7.88 -14.42
CA MET A 274 19.55 -9.15 -15.07
C MET A 274 19.23 -8.96 -16.56
N MET A 275 18.40 -7.94 -16.86
CA MET A 275 17.97 -7.65 -18.23
C MET A 275 17.76 -6.14 -18.39
N LEU A 276 17.86 -5.66 -19.62
CA LEU A 276 17.47 -4.31 -20.04
C LEU A 276 16.68 -4.43 -21.32
N GLN A 277 15.40 -4.05 -21.27
CA GLN A 277 14.51 -4.07 -22.42
C GLN A 277 13.56 -2.88 -22.35
N ASP A 278 13.32 -2.21 -23.49
CA ASP A 278 12.33 -1.12 -23.63
C ASP A 278 12.45 -0.01 -22.56
N ASN A 279 13.69 0.36 -22.21
CA ASN A 279 14.00 1.35 -21.15
C ASN A 279 13.56 0.96 -19.73
N VAL A 280 13.33 -0.32 -19.47
CA VAL A 280 13.11 -0.92 -18.15
C VAL A 280 14.21 -1.93 -17.89
N ALA A 281 14.83 -1.85 -16.73
CA ALA A 281 15.86 -2.81 -16.32
C ALA A 281 15.34 -3.69 -15.17
N ASP A 282 15.63 -4.98 -15.28
CA ASP A 282 15.34 -5.96 -14.24
C ASP A 282 16.54 -6.05 -13.32
N PHE A 283 16.32 -5.81 -12.04
CA PHE A 283 17.35 -5.88 -11.01
C PHE A 283 17.06 -6.98 -10.00
N MET A 284 18.12 -7.63 -9.58
CA MET A 284 18.18 -8.54 -8.45
C MET A 284 18.93 -7.86 -7.32
N PHE A 285 18.28 -7.74 -6.16
CA PHE A 285 18.87 -7.30 -4.89
C PHE A 285 18.92 -8.50 -3.96
N ARG A 286 20.12 -8.96 -3.61
CA ARG A 286 20.33 -10.13 -2.76
C ARG A 286 21.08 -9.74 -1.50
N VAL A 287 20.64 -10.23 -0.36
CA VAL A 287 21.35 -10.18 0.92
C VAL A 287 21.62 -11.62 1.35
N HIS A 288 22.88 -12.00 1.36
CA HIS A 288 23.38 -13.29 1.82
C HIS A 288 24.00 -13.15 3.19
N ASP A 289 23.69 -14.06 4.11
CA ASP A 289 24.33 -14.18 5.41
C ASP A 289 24.74 -15.65 5.72
N THR A 290 25.79 -15.81 6.51
CA THR A 290 26.23 -17.12 7.01
C THR A 290 25.80 -17.37 8.45
N GLY A 291 24.65 -16.85 8.85
CA GLY A 291 24.12 -16.95 10.20
C GLY A 291 23.49 -18.31 10.53
N ILE A 292 22.64 -18.32 11.55
CA ILE A 292 22.01 -19.54 12.04
C ILE A 292 21.06 -20.22 11.03
N GLY A 293 20.59 -19.49 10.01
CA GLY A 293 19.58 -19.95 9.05
C GLY A 293 18.23 -20.22 9.70
N MET A 294 17.30 -20.76 8.91
CA MET A 294 15.90 -21.00 9.31
C MET A 294 15.46 -22.41 8.92
N ASP A 295 14.52 -22.98 9.68
CA ASP A 295 13.91 -24.25 9.32
C ASP A 295 12.83 -24.07 8.23
N HIS A 296 12.51 -25.15 7.53
CA HIS A 296 11.53 -25.15 6.43
C HIS A 296 10.11 -24.81 6.92
N ALA A 297 9.76 -25.13 8.15
CA ALA A 297 8.44 -24.86 8.70
C ALA A 297 8.28 -23.35 8.98
N PHE A 298 9.35 -22.67 9.39
CA PHE A 298 9.36 -21.23 9.59
C PHE A 298 9.40 -20.46 8.26
N LEU A 299 10.17 -20.93 7.26
CA LEU A 299 10.20 -20.32 5.92
C LEU A 299 8.81 -20.15 5.30
N ASN A 300 7.91 -21.11 5.51
CA ASN A 300 6.52 -21.02 5.01
C ASN A 300 5.66 -19.97 5.74
N ARG A 301 6.15 -19.40 6.83
CA ARG A 301 5.42 -18.45 7.68
C ARG A 301 6.13 -17.12 7.86
N ILE A 302 7.36 -16.96 7.36
CA ILE A 302 8.22 -15.79 7.59
C ILE A 302 7.58 -14.46 7.21
N PHE A 303 6.66 -14.47 6.23
CA PHE A 303 5.93 -13.28 5.78
C PHE A 303 4.59 -13.05 6.49
N ARG A 304 4.22 -13.91 7.46
CA ARG A 304 2.99 -13.69 8.25
C ARG A 304 3.24 -12.65 9.33
N PRO A 305 2.28 -11.76 9.60
CA PRO A 305 2.42 -10.76 10.65
C PRO A 305 2.67 -11.40 12.02
N PHE A 306 3.57 -10.81 12.81
CA PHE A 306 3.90 -11.20 14.19
C PHE A 306 4.51 -12.61 14.33
N GLU A 307 4.92 -13.26 13.24
CA GLU A 307 5.57 -14.56 13.30
C GLU A 307 7.06 -14.41 13.69
N GLN A 308 7.50 -15.30 14.58
CA GLN A 308 8.88 -15.44 15.04
C GLN A 308 9.19 -16.93 15.18
N GLU A 309 10.44 -17.34 14.89
CA GLU A 309 10.82 -18.75 14.88
C GLU A 309 10.63 -19.41 16.25
N SER A 310 11.01 -18.71 17.34
CA SER A 310 10.78 -19.15 18.72
C SER A 310 10.64 -17.98 19.71
N ILE A 311 9.99 -18.23 20.85
CA ILE A 311 9.87 -17.26 21.95
C ILE A 311 11.27 -16.91 22.52
N GLU A 312 12.20 -17.86 22.52
CA GLU A 312 13.58 -17.65 23.00
C GLU A 312 14.37 -16.75 22.04
N THR A 313 14.21 -16.93 20.73
CA THR A 313 14.80 -16.07 19.70
C THR A 313 14.25 -14.64 19.82
N GLY A 314 12.94 -14.49 20.03
CA GLY A 314 12.29 -13.21 20.26
C GLY A 314 12.79 -12.50 21.52
N ARG A 315 13.02 -13.21 22.63
CA ARG A 315 13.56 -12.64 23.88
C ARG A 315 15.04 -12.24 23.77
N LYS A 316 15.84 -13.04 23.08
CA LYS A 316 17.28 -12.85 22.99
C LYS A 316 17.67 -11.76 21.99
N PHE A 317 16.93 -11.67 20.90
CA PHE A 317 17.29 -10.81 19.77
C PHE A 317 16.27 -9.70 19.47
N GLY A 318 15.10 -9.70 20.10
CA GLY A 318 14.04 -8.68 19.84
C GLY A 318 13.45 -8.80 18.44
N GLY A 319 12.49 -7.95 18.13
CA GLY A 319 11.87 -7.85 16.80
C GLY A 319 10.35 -7.80 16.89
N THR A 320 9.73 -7.15 15.92
CA THR A 320 8.27 -6.96 15.86
C THR A 320 7.53 -8.13 15.21
N GLY A 321 8.25 -8.87 14.34
CA GLY A 321 7.64 -9.84 13.42
C GLY A 321 6.85 -9.19 12.30
N LEU A 322 6.93 -7.85 12.14
CA LEU A 322 6.25 -7.10 11.09
C LEU A 322 7.16 -6.77 9.90
N GLY A 323 8.46 -6.62 10.12
CA GLY A 323 9.39 -6.19 9.09
C GLY A 323 9.33 -7.02 7.82
N MET A 324 9.33 -8.36 7.93
CA MET A 324 9.25 -9.25 6.76
C MET A 324 7.90 -9.15 6.05
N THR A 325 6.80 -8.99 6.78
CA THR A 325 5.46 -8.79 6.21
C THR A 325 5.40 -7.47 5.44
N ILE A 326 5.93 -6.38 6.02
CA ILE A 326 6.00 -5.06 5.36
C ILE A 326 6.85 -5.16 4.10
N THR A 327 7.99 -5.86 4.16
CA THR A 327 8.87 -6.06 3.00
C THR A 327 8.15 -6.80 1.87
N ASP A 328 7.45 -7.90 2.14
CA ASP A 328 6.67 -8.63 1.13
C ASP A 328 5.60 -7.73 0.48
N GLN A 329 4.88 -6.96 1.28
CA GLN A 329 3.85 -6.06 0.78
C GLN A 329 4.43 -4.90 -0.06
N LEU A 330 5.56 -4.31 0.35
CA LEU A 330 6.25 -3.27 -0.42
C LEU A 330 6.73 -3.81 -1.77
N VAL A 331 7.36 -4.99 -1.78
CA VAL A 331 7.83 -5.61 -3.03
C VAL A 331 6.67 -5.91 -3.97
N ARG A 332 5.56 -6.45 -3.47
CA ARG A 332 4.33 -6.66 -4.26
C ARG A 332 3.75 -5.36 -4.80
N LEU A 333 3.72 -4.30 -3.98
CA LEU A 333 3.25 -2.97 -4.40
C LEU A 333 4.12 -2.40 -5.54
N MET A 334 5.43 -2.71 -5.53
CA MET A 334 6.40 -2.34 -6.58
C MET A 334 6.36 -3.28 -7.79
N GLY A 335 5.46 -4.27 -7.81
CA GLY A 335 5.35 -5.25 -8.90
C GLY A 335 6.48 -6.27 -8.94
N GLY A 336 7.22 -6.45 -7.83
CA GLY A 336 8.36 -7.35 -7.71
C GLY A 336 8.03 -8.70 -7.08
N GLU A 337 9.09 -9.49 -6.86
CA GLU A 337 9.02 -10.81 -6.24
C GLU A 337 10.14 -10.97 -5.19
N ILE A 338 9.85 -11.72 -4.12
CA ILE A 338 10.84 -12.11 -3.09
C ILE A 338 11.03 -13.62 -3.13
N VAL A 339 12.29 -14.04 -3.16
CA VAL A 339 12.71 -15.43 -3.01
C VAL A 339 13.60 -15.56 -1.78
N VAL A 340 13.34 -16.56 -0.94
CA VAL A 340 14.14 -16.83 0.26
C VAL A 340 14.64 -18.26 0.20
N ASP A 341 15.95 -18.43 0.33
CA ASP A 341 16.62 -19.73 0.53
C ASP A 341 17.36 -19.72 1.86
N SER A 342 17.10 -20.69 2.71
CA SER A 342 17.72 -20.78 4.02
C SER A 342 17.67 -22.21 4.55
N ALA A 343 18.71 -22.59 5.30
CA ALA A 343 18.74 -23.84 5.99
C ALA A 343 19.45 -23.69 7.35
N PRO A 344 19.05 -24.44 8.39
CA PRO A 344 19.67 -24.37 9.70
C PRO A 344 21.19 -24.56 9.65
N GLY A 345 21.93 -23.62 10.23
CA GLY A 345 23.40 -23.61 10.28
C GLY A 345 24.10 -23.28 8.96
N LYS A 346 23.36 -22.88 7.90
CA LYS A 346 23.93 -22.50 6.60
C LYS A 346 23.73 -21.04 6.25
N GLY A 347 23.00 -20.29 7.07
CA GLY A 347 22.63 -18.89 6.80
C GLY A 347 21.39 -18.76 5.95
N SER A 348 21.19 -17.56 5.40
CA SER A 348 20.02 -17.21 4.60
C SER A 348 20.39 -16.36 3.38
N ASP A 349 19.61 -16.53 2.33
CA ASP A 349 19.62 -15.74 1.11
C ASP A 349 18.25 -15.10 0.91
N PHE A 350 18.18 -13.78 1.01
CA PHE A 350 17.00 -13.00 0.68
C PHE A 350 17.22 -12.30 -0.66
N THR A 351 16.41 -12.62 -1.63
CA THR A 351 16.52 -12.07 -2.99
C THR A 351 15.23 -11.39 -3.40
N VAL A 352 15.34 -10.15 -3.87
CA VAL A 352 14.22 -9.36 -4.41
C VAL A 352 14.48 -9.07 -5.88
N PHE A 353 13.46 -9.25 -6.70
CA PHE A 353 13.46 -8.88 -8.11
C PHE A 353 12.53 -7.68 -8.31
N LEU A 354 13.05 -6.61 -8.94
CA LEU A 354 12.30 -5.40 -9.27
C LEU A 354 12.53 -4.99 -10.72
N HIS A 355 11.49 -4.43 -11.33
CA HIS A 355 11.51 -3.84 -12.67
C HIS A 355 11.54 -2.33 -12.52
N LEU A 356 12.66 -1.68 -12.85
CA LEU A 356 12.83 -0.24 -12.68
C LEU A 356 13.04 0.44 -14.03
N PRO A 357 12.25 1.49 -14.35
CA PRO A 357 12.52 2.32 -15.51
C PRO A 357 13.90 2.97 -15.42
N VAL A 358 14.61 2.98 -16.53
CA VAL A 358 15.92 3.65 -16.64
C VAL A 358 15.71 5.14 -16.79
N ALA A 359 16.42 5.95 -16.01
CA ALA A 359 16.42 7.38 -16.21
C ALA A 359 17.27 7.72 -17.45
N GLU A 360 16.72 8.49 -18.39
CA GLU A 360 17.53 9.10 -19.44
C GLU A 360 18.59 9.99 -18.75
N GLN A 361 19.87 9.78 -19.09
CA GLN A 361 21.00 10.47 -18.47
C GLN A 361 20.83 11.99 -18.53
N ALA A 362 20.35 12.58 -17.45
CA ALA A 362 20.72 13.93 -17.11
C ALA A 362 22.11 13.84 -16.46
N ALA A 363 23.12 14.23 -17.21
CA ALA A 363 24.47 14.40 -16.67
C ALA A 363 24.42 15.56 -15.66
N GLU A 364 24.14 15.25 -14.40
CA GLU A 364 24.36 16.18 -13.32
C GLU A 364 25.34 15.58 -12.32
N THR A 365 26.44 16.29 -12.24
CA THR A 365 27.53 16.18 -11.29
C THR A 365 27.00 16.03 -9.86
N ALA A 366 26.91 14.81 -9.37
CA ALA A 366 26.88 14.57 -7.95
C ALA A 366 28.31 14.77 -7.42
N GLU A 367 28.57 15.91 -6.80
CA GLU A 367 29.75 16.11 -5.96
C GLU A 367 29.76 15.05 -4.87
N ALA A 368 30.74 14.16 -4.93
CA ALA A 368 30.99 13.22 -3.85
C ALA A 368 31.26 14.01 -2.55
N PRO A 369 30.61 13.67 -1.43
CA PRO A 369 30.99 14.27 -0.14
C PRO A 369 32.36 13.72 0.26
N GLY A 370 33.39 14.57 0.08
CA GLY A 370 34.75 14.23 0.48
C GLY A 370 34.87 14.02 2.00
N GLU A 371 35.89 13.26 2.38
CA GLU A 371 36.30 12.79 3.72
C GLU A 371 36.55 13.86 4.83
N THR A 372 35.97 15.05 4.73
CA THR A 372 36.17 16.16 5.68
C THR A 372 34.94 16.50 6.52
N ALA A 373 33.93 15.62 6.54
CA ALA A 373 32.65 15.95 7.20
C ALA A 373 32.73 16.06 8.73
N LYS A 374 33.55 15.25 9.41
CA LYS A 374 33.55 15.22 10.89
C LYS A 374 34.18 16.46 11.59
N GLN A 375 35.11 17.16 10.95
CA GLN A 375 35.70 18.39 11.51
C GLN A 375 34.93 19.67 11.20
N ARG A 376 33.91 19.59 10.30
CA ARG A 376 33.10 20.75 9.91
C ARG A 376 31.85 20.96 10.78
N TYR A 377 31.43 19.99 11.57
CA TYR A 377 30.19 20.11 12.34
C TYR A 377 30.30 20.93 13.62
N ASP A 378 31.46 20.93 14.30
CA ASP A 378 31.62 21.63 15.57
C ASP A 378 31.59 23.17 15.45
N ASP A 379 31.77 23.74 14.26
CA ASP A 379 31.75 25.19 14.01
C ASP A 379 30.82 25.56 12.82
N ALA A 380 29.96 24.65 12.37
CA ALA A 380 29.16 24.81 11.15
C ALA A 380 28.18 25.99 11.22
N PHE A 381 27.72 26.31 12.41
CA PHE A 381 26.76 27.42 12.67
C PHE A 381 27.34 28.56 13.45
N LYS A 382 28.65 28.66 13.57
CA LYS A 382 29.32 29.74 14.32
C LYS A 382 29.00 31.10 13.73
N GLY A 383 28.33 31.91 14.52
CA GLY A 383 27.90 33.28 14.12
C GLY A 383 26.56 33.28 13.35
N CYS A 384 25.91 32.15 13.14
CA CYS A 384 24.56 32.13 12.62
C CYS A 384 23.51 32.42 13.68
N ARG A 385 22.55 33.27 13.34
CA ARG A 385 21.33 33.47 14.13
C ARG A 385 20.20 32.64 13.53
N ILE A 386 19.53 31.89 14.36
CA ILE A 386 18.44 31.00 13.94
C ILE A 386 17.19 31.39 14.73
N LEU A 387 16.12 31.69 14.02
CA LEU A 387 14.79 31.87 14.62
C LEU A 387 14.00 30.57 14.37
N MET A 388 13.52 29.93 15.43
CA MET A 388 12.84 28.68 15.42
C MET A 388 11.44 28.82 15.99
N ALA A 389 10.44 28.24 15.28
CA ALA A 389 9.07 28.12 15.77
C ALA A 389 8.78 26.66 16.13
N GLU A 390 8.54 26.38 17.40
CA GLU A 390 8.23 25.04 17.93
C GLU A 390 7.21 25.18 19.06
N ASP A 391 6.08 24.47 18.96
CA ASP A 391 4.97 24.54 19.93
C ASP A 391 5.17 23.63 21.14
N ASN A 392 6.13 22.71 21.07
CA ASN A 392 6.48 21.84 22.18
C ASN A 392 7.73 22.36 22.89
N GLU A 393 7.57 22.78 24.16
CA GLU A 393 8.63 23.38 24.98
C GLU A 393 9.87 22.48 25.11
N ILE A 394 9.68 21.14 25.24
CA ILE A 394 10.76 20.16 25.34
C ILE A 394 11.54 20.07 24.03
N ASN A 395 10.83 20.00 22.89
CA ASN A 395 11.48 19.95 21.59
C ASN A 395 12.25 21.24 21.30
N ALA A 396 11.69 22.40 21.70
CA ALA A 396 12.34 23.68 21.58
C ALA A 396 13.65 23.72 22.38
N GLU A 397 13.62 23.30 23.64
CA GLU A 397 14.81 23.26 24.53
C GLU A 397 15.91 22.35 23.93
N ILE A 398 15.55 21.15 23.46
CA ILE A 398 16.48 20.21 22.84
C ILE A 398 17.14 20.82 21.58
N ALA A 399 16.33 21.42 20.70
CA ALA A 399 16.83 21.98 19.45
C ALA A 399 17.72 23.21 19.70
N ILE A 400 17.35 24.08 20.63
CA ILE A 400 18.16 25.23 21.02
C ILE A 400 19.51 24.77 21.56
N GLU A 401 19.54 23.77 22.42
CA GLU A 401 20.77 23.25 23.00
C GLU A 401 21.69 22.62 21.96
N ILE A 402 21.15 21.74 21.08
CA ILE A 402 21.93 21.08 20.03
C ILE A 402 22.52 22.10 19.03
N LEU A 403 21.72 23.07 18.57
CA LEU A 403 22.19 24.09 17.64
C LEU A 403 23.16 25.06 18.31
N GLY A 404 22.97 25.33 19.62
CA GLY A 404 23.88 26.11 20.44
C GLY A 404 25.25 25.45 20.62
N GLU A 405 25.31 24.13 20.84
CA GLU A 405 26.56 23.36 20.87
C GLU A 405 27.32 23.42 19.53
N MET A 406 26.59 23.59 18.41
CA MET A 406 27.17 23.78 17.06
C MET A 406 27.54 25.23 16.75
N GLY A 407 27.43 26.14 17.74
CA GLY A 407 27.85 27.56 17.62
C GLY A 407 26.78 28.52 17.15
N ALA A 408 25.52 28.11 16.98
CA ALA A 408 24.43 29.00 16.62
C ALA A 408 23.89 29.81 17.79
N GLN A 409 23.38 31.00 17.50
CA GLN A 409 22.52 31.75 18.41
C GLN A 409 21.06 31.50 18.02
N VAL A 410 20.33 30.73 18.85
CA VAL A 410 18.97 30.29 18.54
C VAL A 410 17.97 31.06 19.40
N GLU A 411 16.97 31.66 18.75
CA GLU A 411 15.80 32.24 19.38
C GLU A 411 14.58 31.39 19.10
N GLY A 412 13.95 30.82 20.14
CA GLY A 412 12.76 29.98 20.05
C GLY A 412 11.49 30.78 20.30
N VAL A 413 10.46 30.54 19.48
CA VAL A 413 9.10 31.06 19.67
C VAL A 413 8.08 29.93 19.55
N GLU A 414 6.91 30.08 20.22
CA GLU A 414 5.93 29.01 20.32
C GLU A 414 5.19 28.69 19.01
N ASN A 415 5.15 29.59 18.03
CA ASN A 415 4.41 29.35 16.78
C ASN A 415 4.89 30.27 15.65
N GLY A 416 4.48 29.94 14.42
CA GLY A 416 4.87 30.63 13.20
C GLY A 416 4.43 32.11 13.18
N ARG A 417 3.33 32.49 13.83
CA ARG A 417 2.91 33.92 13.92
C ARG A 417 3.91 34.72 14.73
N LEU A 418 4.31 34.21 15.90
CA LEU A 418 5.33 34.82 16.73
C LEU A 418 6.69 34.89 16.05
N ALA A 419 7.00 33.89 15.21
CA ALA A 419 8.22 33.89 14.40
C ALA A 419 8.22 35.06 13.38
N VAL A 420 7.11 35.29 12.70
CA VAL A 420 6.96 36.41 11.76
C VAL A 420 7.09 37.76 12.53
N GLU A 421 6.41 37.91 13.67
CA GLU A 421 6.48 39.09 14.51
C GLU A 421 7.91 39.35 15.03
N ALA A 422 8.61 38.27 15.45
CA ALA A 422 10.01 38.36 15.90
C ALA A 422 10.95 38.77 14.76
N PHE A 423 10.76 38.19 13.56
CA PHE A 423 11.56 38.54 12.39
C PHE A 423 11.33 39.98 11.90
N GLU A 424 10.07 40.47 11.93
CA GLU A 424 9.75 41.87 11.57
C GLU A 424 10.34 42.88 12.56
N ASN A 425 10.43 42.52 13.84
CA ASN A 425 11.01 43.38 14.87
C ASN A 425 12.55 43.39 14.89
N HIS A 426 13.19 42.35 14.37
CA HIS A 426 14.65 42.19 14.33
C HIS A 426 15.12 41.69 12.94
N PRO A 427 15.02 42.51 11.88
CA PRO A 427 15.34 42.11 10.51
C PRO A 427 16.84 41.95 10.21
N GLU A 428 17.74 42.16 11.19
CA GLU A 428 19.19 42.05 11.02
C GLU A 428 19.78 40.71 11.45
#